data_03543e98ab3266dcced6c2a7496e2af9
#
_entry.id   03543e98ab3266dcced6c2a7496e2af9
#
_cell.length_a   1.000
_cell.length_b   1.000
_cell.length_c   1.000
_cell.angle_alpha   90.00
_cell.angle_beta   90.00
_cell.angle_gamma   90.00
#
_symmetry.space_group_name_H-M   'P 1'
#
loop_
_entity.id
_entity.type
_entity.pdbx_description
1 polymer ?
#
loop_
_entity_poly.entity_id
_entity_poly.type
_entity_poly.pdbx_seq_one_letter_code
_entity_poly.pdbx_strand_id
1 'polypeptide(L)'
;MKVGIIGLGRMGEGMSRRMIAKGIEVWGYSSTNYENACGQYEAGHLSGCVTSIEYLVQAVKSDNKKYTSAGKIPGIFQITLPEQRAEDTLDELLPLLEEGDIIIDYSTSDITKCQELQKYCSKLGISYIFSGVYGASYAISVCSKIFQSLSPGVI
;
A
#
# COMPACT_ATOMS: atom_id res chain seq x y z
N MET A 1 1.00 2.21 -13.24
CA MET A 1 1.53 2.03 -11.87
C MET A 1 0.52 1.20 -11.09
N LYS A 2 0.99 0.17 -10.41
CA LYS A 2 0.17 -0.70 -9.57
C LYS A 2 0.47 -0.44 -8.10
N VAL A 3 -0.57 -0.47 -7.27
CA VAL A 3 -0.48 -0.28 -5.82
C VAL A 3 -1.20 -1.42 -5.14
N GLY A 4 -0.58 -2.03 -4.15
CA GLY A 4 -1.19 -3.00 -3.24
C GLY A 4 -1.79 -2.28 -2.03
N ILE A 5 -3.00 -2.63 -1.64
CA ILE A 5 -3.62 -2.12 -0.42
C ILE A 5 -4.01 -3.28 0.50
N ILE A 6 -3.56 -3.21 1.74
CA ILE A 6 -3.80 -4.19 2.78
C ILE A 6 -4.73 -3.58 3.82
N GLY A 7 -5.92 -4.17 3.97
CA GLY A 7 -6.98 -3.64 4.80
C GLY A 7 -7.98 -2.82 3.99
N LEU A 8 -9.15 -3.41 3.74
CA LEU A 8 -10.21 -2.84 2.90
C LEU A 8 -11.42 -2.39 3.74
N GLY A 9 -11.14 -1.82 4.91
CA GLY A 9 -12.12 -1.12 5.72
C GLY A 9 -12.46 0.26 5.11
N ARG A 10 -13.22 1.07 5.85
CA ARG A 10 -13.65 2.41 5.39
C ARG A 10 -12.52 3.29 4.83
N MET A 11 -11.33 3.23 5.43
CA MET A 11 -10.17 4.00 4.96
C MET A 11 -9.60 3.42 3.67
N GLY A 12 -9.29 2.12 3.68
CA GLY A 12 -8.71 1.44 2.51
C GLY A 12 -9.62 1.51 1.29
N GLU A 13 -10.94 1.32 1.46
CA GLU A 13 -11.91 1.50 0.38
C GLU A 13 -11.91 2.94 -0.16
N GLY A 14 -11.94 3.93 0.72
CA GLY A 14 -11.92 5.34 0.31
C GLY A 14 -10.66 5.71 -0.48
N MET A 15 -9.51 5.18 -0.06
CA MET A 15 -8.23 5.38 -0.76
C MET A 15 -8.21 4.68 -2.12
N SER A 16 -8.64 3.41 -2.18
CA SER A 16 -8.69 2.65 -3.44
C SER A 16 -9.58 3.32 -4.47
N ARG A 17 -10.79 3.71 -4.09
CA ARG A 17 -11.71 4.44 -5.00
C ARG A 17 -11.06 5.70 -5.57
N ARG A 18 -10.35 6.46 -4.73
CA ARG A 18 -9.67 7.69 -5.17
C ARG A 18 -8.53 7.41 -6.14
N MET A 19 -7.73 6.37 -5.87
CA MET A 19 -6.64 5.96 -6.74
C MET A 19 -7.15 5.44 -8.09
N ILE A 20 -8.17 4.59 -8.10
CA ILE A 20 -8.83 4.10 -9.32
C ILE A 20 -9.36 5.28 -10.15
N ALA A 21 -10.03 6.26 -9.52
CA ALA A 21 -10.52 7.45 -10.21
C ALA A 21 -9.41 8.32 -10.84
N LYS A 22 -8.15 8.10 -10.43
CA LYS A 22 -6.96 8.74 -11.01
C LYS A 22 -6.19 7.85 -11.98
N GLY A 23 -6.75 6.71 -12.36
CA GLY A 23 -6.15 5.78 -13.31
C GLY A 23 -5.01 4.93 -12.73
N ILE A 24 -4.93 4.82 -11.40
CA ILE A 24 -3.96 3.94 -10.73
C ILE A 24 -4.60 2.56 -10.58
N GLU A 25 -3.90 1.51 -10.99
CA GLU A 25 -4.31 0.13 -10.72
C GLU A 25 -4.12 -0.19 -9.23
N VAL A 26 -5.19 -0.64 -8.57
CA VAL A 26 -5.17 -0.97 -7.15
C VAL A 26 -5.56 -2.42 -6.95
N TRP A 27 -4.67 -3.19 -6.31
CA TRP A 27 -4.91 -4.57 -5.91
C TRP A 27 -5.13 -4.64 -4.41
N GLY A 28 -6.21 -5.30 -3.98
CA GLY A 28 -6.63 -5.31 -2.59
C GLY A 28 -6.50 -6.66 -1.92
N TYR A 29 -6.11 -6.64 -0.64
CA TYR A 29 -6.10 -7.80 0.25
C TYR A 29 -6.78 -7.48 1.57
N SER A 30 -7.59 -8.43 2.05
CA SER A 30 -8.19 -8.40 3.38
C SER A 30 -8.09 -9.77 4.03
N SER A 31 -7.39 -9.85 5.16
CA SER A 31 -7.21 -11.10 5.91
C SER A 31 -8.49 -11.61 6.59
N THR A 32 -9.46 -10.73 6.83
CA THR A 32 -10.65 -11.06 7.62
C THR A 32 -11.95 -11.07 6.82
N ASN A 33 -11.96 -10.48 5.65
CA ASN A 33 -13.18 -10.34 4.86
C ASN A 33 -12.88 -10.31 3.35
N TYR A 34 -12.64 -11.49 2.80
CA TYR A 34 -12.39 -11.63 1.37
C TYR A 34 -13.61 -11.29 0.52
N GLU A 35 -14.83 -11.62 1.01
CA GLU A 35 -16.07 -11.28 0.31
C GLU A 35 -16.24 -9.77 0.12
N ASN A 36 -15.87 -8.97 1.14
CA ASN A 36 -15.84 -7.51 1.01
C ASN A 36 -14.82 -7.05 -0.04
N ALA A 37 -13.66 -7.69 -0.13
CA ALA A 37 -12.66 -7.38 -1.15
C ALA A 37 -13.20 -7.66 -2.56
N CYS A 38 -13.87 -8.80 -2.75
CA CYS A 38 -14.53 -9.14 -4.00
C CYS A 38 -15.66 -8.16 -4.36
N GLY A 39 -16.50 -7.78 -3.38
CA GLY A 39 -17.56 -6.78 -3.58
C GLY A 39 -17.00 -5.42 -3.99
N GLN A 40 -15.88 -4.99 -3.44
CA GLN A 40 -15.21 -3.75 -3.85
C GLN A 40 -14.61 -3.86 -5.25
N TYR A 41 -14.10 -5.01 -5.65
CA TYR A 41 -13.65 -5.27 -7.01
C TYR A 41 -14.82 -5.21 -8.00
N GLU A 42 -15.94 -5.89 -7.71
CA GLU A 42 -17.15 -5.88 -8.54
C GLU A 42 -17.75 -4.47 -8.67
N ALA A 43 -17.65 -3.66 -7.62
CA ALA A 43 -18.07 -2.25 -7.65
C ALA A 43 -17.09 -1.32 -8.39
N GLY A 44 -15.99 -1.83 -8.92
CA GLY A 44 -14.97 -1.04 -9.63
C GLY A 44 -14.11 -0.16 -8.71
N HIS A 45 -14.04 -0.49 -7.43
CA HIS A 45 -13.19 0.21 -6.44
C HIS A 45 -11.78 -0.38 -6.34
N LEU A 46 -11.57 -1.53 -6.96
CA LEU A 46 -10.28 -2.22 -7.09
C LEU A 46 -10.10 -2.70 -8.52
N SER A 47 -8.86 -2.86 -8.95
CA SER A 47 -8.48 -3.52 -10.21
C SER A 47 -8.43 -5.05 -10.06
N GLY A 48 -8.31 -5.53 -8.83
CA GLY A 48 -8.36 -6.93 -8.47
C GLY A 48 -8.31 -7.14 -6.97
N CYS A 49 -8.73 -8.32 -6.52
CA CYS A 49 -8.62 -8.76 -5.15
C CYS A 49 -7.88 -10.10 -5.07
N VAL A 50 -7.16 -10.32 -3.99
CA VAL A 50 -6.32 -11.51 -3.78
C VAL A 50 -6.55 -12.12 -2.40
N THR A 51 -6.17 -13.39 -2.26
CA THR A 51 -6.40 -14.19 -1.05
C THR A 51 -5.22 -14.21 -0.08
N SER A 52 -4.05 -13.70 -0.48
CA SER A 52 -2.87 -13.64 0.39
C SER A 52 -1.98 -12.44 0.07
N ILE A 53 -1.08 -12.10 1.00
CA ILE A 53 -0.06 -11.06 0.82
C ILE A 53 0.92 -11.46 -0.29
N GLU A 54 1.27 -12.73 -0.40
CA GLU A 54 2.11 -13.24 -1.49
C GLU A 54 1.52 -12.94 -2.87
N TYR A 55 0.23 -13.26 -3.07
CA TYR A 55 -0.45 -12.97 -4.33
C TYR A 55 -0.58 -11.46 -4.56
N LEU A 56 -0.73 -10.65 -3.50
CA LEU A 56 -0.72 -9.20 -3.61
C LEU A 56 0.62 -8.70 -4.16
N VAL A 57 1.73 -9.16 -3.59
CA VAL A 57 3.08 -8.80 -4.04
C VAL A 57 3.29 -9.21 -5.48
N GLN A 58 2.90 -10.44 -5.86
CA GLN A 58 2.99 -10.92 -7.25
C GLN A 58 2.17 -10.04 -8.21
N ALA A 59 0.93 -9.70 -7.85
CA ALA A 59 0.05 -8.88 -8.67
C ALA A 59 0.61 -7.47 -8.89
N VAL A 60 1.10 -6.83 -7.83
CA VAL A 60 1.70 -5.48 -7.88
C VAL A 60 2.99 -5.50 -8.70
N LYS A 61 3.81 -6.53 -8.55
CA LYS A 61 5.14 -6.64 -9.21
C LYS A 61 5.08 -7.28 -10.60
N SER A 62 3.93 -7.77 -11.05
CA SER A 62 3.80 -8.49 -12.34
C SER A 62 4.26 -7.69 -13.57
N ASP A 63 4.15 -6.36 -13.53
CA ASP A 63 4.61 -5.47 -14.61
C ASP A 63 6.01 -4.90 -14.39
N ASN A 64 6.62 -5.13 -13.23
CA ASN A 64 7.91 -4.54 -12.83
C ASN A 64 9.11 -5.13 -13.61
N LYS A 65 8.88 -6.07 -14.51
CA LYS A 65 9.87 -6.50 -15.52
C LYS A 65 10.13 -5.42 -16.58
N LYS A 66 9.29 -4.37 -16.65
CA LYS A 66 9.53 -3.21 -17.49
C LYS A 66 10.45 -2.24 -16.76
N TYR A 67 11.72 -2.21 -17.16
CA TYR A 67 12.64 -1.16 -16.77
C TYR A 67 12.22 0.15 -17.44
N THR A 68 12.02 1.19 -16.64
CA THR A 68 12.01 2.57 -17.18
C THR A 68 13.45 3.05 -17.34
N SER A 69 13.66 4.18 -18.03
CA SER A 69 14.96 4.83 -18.10
C SER A 69 15.54 5.21 -16.72
N ALA A 70 14.71 5.20 -15.66
CA ALA A 70 15.07 5.47 -14.28
C ALA A 70 15.35 4.20 -13.44
N GLY A 71 15.22 2.98 -14.02
CA GLY A 71 15.44 1.71 -13.33
C GLY A 71 14.18 0.87 -13.14
N LYS A 72 14.22 -0.06 -12.19
CA LYS A 72 13.11 -0.95 -11.83
C LYS A 72 11.95 -0.15 -11.20
N ILE A 73 10.72 -0.42 -11.62
CA ILE A 73 9.54 0.20 -11.00
C ILE A 73 9.32 -0.42 -9.62
N PRO A 74 9.31 0.38 -8.53
CA PRO A 74 9.08 -0.13 -7.19
C PRO A 74 7.66 -0.70 -7.01
N GLY A 75 7.52 -1.74 -6.19
CA GLY A 75 6.23 -2.12 -5.63
C GLY A 75 5.82 -1.11 -4.56
N ILE A 76 4.57 -0.68 -4.58
CA ILE A 76 4.02 0.24 -3.57
C ILE A 76 2.93 -0.48 -2.81
N PHE A 77 3.07 -0.57 -1.49
CA PHE A 77 2.15 -1.28 -0.60
C PHE A 77 1.64 -0.34 0.48
N GLN A 78 0.32 -0.23 0.59
CA GLN A 78 -0.36 0.59 1.59
C GLN A 78 -0.97 -0.30 2.67
N ILE A 79 -0.72 0.02 3.93
CA ILE A 79 -1.29 -0.66 5.10
C ILE A 79 -2.32 0.26 5.73
N THR A 80 -3.57 -0.19 5.82
CA THR A 80 -4.70 0.55 6.40
C THR A 80 -5.41 -0.31 7.46
N LEU A 81 -4.62 -0.89 8.34
CA LEU A 81 -5.05 -1.80 9.40
C LEU A 81 -4.92 -1.14 10.78
N PRO A 82 -5.65 -1.62 11.80
CA PRO A 82 -5.33 -1.32 13.19
C PRO A 82 -3.93 -1.79 13.57
N GLU A 83 -3.28 -1.11 14.53
CA GLU A 83 -1.88 -1.33 14.94
C GLU A 83 -1.52 -2.80 15.11
N GLN A 84 -2.28 -3.55 15.93
CA GLN A 84 -1.97 -4.95 16.23
C GLN A 84 -1.90 -5.85 15.00
N ARG A 85 -2.73 -5.57 13.98
CA ARG A 85 -2.72 -6.33 12.73
C ARG A 85 -1.71 -5.81 11.72
N ALA A 86 -1.30 -4.56 11.84
CA ALA A 86 -0.27 -3.98 11.00
C ALA A 86 1.10 -4.63 11.27
N GLU A 87 1.43 -4.90 12.54
CA GLU A 87 2.66 -5.60 12.93
C GLU A 87 2.74 -7.00 12.30
N ASP A 88 1.71 -7.85 12.52
CA ASP A 88 1.64 -9.19 11.94
C ASP A 88 1.74 -9.15 10.40
N THR A 89 1.08 -8.16 9.80
CA THR A 89 1.10 -7.97 8.35
C THR A 89 2.48 -7.57 7.82
N LEU A 90 3.21 -6.73 8.56
CA LEU A 90 4.57 -6.33 8.20
C LEU A 90 5.54 -7.51 8.28
N ASP A 91 5.39 -8.39 9.26
CA ASP A 91 6.20 -9.61 9.40
C ASP A 91 5.99 -10.56 8.21
N GLU A 92 4.77 -10.63 7.65
CA GLU A 92 4.49 -11.41 6.45
C GLU A 92 4.94 -10.71 5.17
N LEU A 93 4.81 -9.39 5.08
CA LEU A 93 5.07 -8.60 3.88
C LEU A 93 6.57 -8.40 3.64
N LEU A 94 7.33 -8.02 4.67
CA LEU A 94 8.74 -7.63 4.54
C LEU A 94 9.63 -8.68 3.87
N PRO A 95 9.50 -10.00 4.16
CA PRO A 95 10.30 -11.04 3.49
C PRO A 95 10.03 -11.18 1.98
N LEU A 96 8.90 -10.66 1.50
CA LEU A 96 8.47 -10.74 0.10
C LEU A 96 8.91 -9.53 -0.73
N LEU A 97 9.40 -8.49 -0.06
CA LEU A 97 9.80 -7.24 -0.70
C LEU A 97 11.27 -7.25 -1.12
N GLU A 98 11.60 -6.35 -2.03
CA GLU A 98 12.94 -6.18 -2.57
C GLU A 98 13.41 -4.73 -2.39
N GLU A 99 14.72 -4.53 -2.54
CA GLU A 99 15.31 -3.19 -2.56
C GLU A 99 14.58 -2.27 -3.55
N GLY A 100 14.25 -1.08 -3.09
CA GLY A 100 13.50 -0.06 -3.82
C GLY A 100 11.99 -0.10 -3.61
N ASP A 101 11.41 -1.19 -3.05
CA ASP A 101 9.99 -1.24 -2.75
C ASP A 101 9.60 -0.21 -1.67
N ILE A 102 8.33 0.19 -1.65
CA ILE A 102 7.81 1.26 -0.79
C ILE A 102 6.64 0.73 0.04
N ILE A 103 6.69 0.93 1.34
CA ILE A 103 5.58 0.71 2.27
C ILE A 103 5.07 2.08 2.73
N ILE A 104 3.75 2.27 2.68
CA ILE A 104 3.08 3.43 3.26
C ILE A 104 2.13 2.91 4.34
N ASP A 105 2.46 3.17 5.58
CA ASP A 105 1.72 2.70 6.73
C ASP A 105 0.82 3.81 7.29
N TYR A 106 -0.48 3.55 7.29
CA TYR A 106 -1.52 4.42 7.83
C TYR A 106 -2.08 3.89 9.16
N SER A 107 -1.47 2.90 9.76
CA SER A 107 -1.84 2.43 11.09
C SER A 107 -1.59 3.51 12.16
N THR A 108 -2.29 3.41 13.27
CA THR A 108 -2.10 4.31 14.42
C THR A 108 -1.05 3.75 15.37
N SER A 109 0.16 3.52 14.87
CA SER A 109 1.25 2.92 15.65
C SER A 109 2.02 3.96 16.48
N ASP A 110 2.70 3.50 17.54
CA ASP A 110 3.62 4.32 18.34
C ASP A 110 4.76 4.84 17.44
N ILE A 111 5.09 6.13 17.59
CA ILE A 111 6.12 6.79 16.79
C ILE A 111 7.51 6.15 16.96
N THR A 112 7.79 5.61 18.16
CA THR A 112 9.07 4.94 18.44
C THR A 112 9.20 3.66 17.63
N LYS A 113 8.15 2.86 17.59
CA LYS A 113 8.07 1.64 16.76
C LYS A 113 8.22 1.97 15.27
N CYS A 114 7.55 3.04 14.82
CA CYS A 114 7.66 3.48 13.42
C CYS A 114 9.09 3.88 13.04
N GLN A 115 9.81 4.54 13.95
CA GLN A 115 11.22 4.90 13.75
C GLN A 115 12.14 3.67 13.72
N GLU A 116 11.89 2.67 14.54
CA GLU A 116 12.62 1.40 14.52
C GLU A 116 12.38 0.63 13.22
N LEU A 117 11.12 0.51 12.81
CA LEU A 117 10.74 -0.08 11.53
C LEU A 117 11.37 0.64 10.34
N GLN A 118 11.37 1.98 10.34
CA GLN A 118 12.00 2.77 9.30
C GLN A 118 13.51 2.48 9.20
N LYS A 119 14.21 2.39 10.34
CA LYS A 119 15.64 2.02 10.38
C LYS A 119 15.87 0.60 9.87
N TYR A 120 14.98 -0.33 10.23
CA TYR A 120 15.08 -1.72 9.78
C TYR A 120 14.84 -1.83 8.27
N CYS A 121 13.77 -1.26 7.75
CA CYS A 121 13.47 -1.25 6.32
C CYS A 121 14.58 -0.59 5.50
N SER A 122 15.15 0.51 5.99
CA SER A 122 16.27 1.19 5.32
C SER A 122 17.50 0.30 5.13
N LYS A 123 17.79 -0.61 6.07
CA LYS A 123 18.88 -1.59 5.93
C LYS A 123 18.61 -2.62 4.83
N LEU A 124 17.35 -2.88 4.52
CA LEU A 124 16.91 -3.76 3.45
C LEU A 124 16.74 -3.03 2.10
N GLY A 125 17.01 -1.72 2.06
CA GLY A 125 16.78 -0.88 0.88
C GLY A 125 15.31 -0.60 0.59
N ILE A 126 14.41 -0.85 1.57
CA ILE A 126 12.96 -0.62 1.47
C ILE A 126 12.63 0.74 2.06
N SER A 127 11.81 1.53 1.35
CA SER A 127 11.31 2.81 1.86
C SER A 127 10.06 2.58 2.71
N TYR A 128 10.15 2.87 4.01
CA TYR A 128 9.01 2.82 4.92
C TYR A 128 8.57 4.24 5.29
N ILE A 129 7.32 4.56 5.00
CA ILE A 129 6.71 5.87 5.22
C ILE A 129 5.54 5.68 6.17
N PHE A 130 5.67 6.23 7.38
CA PHE A 130 4.55 6.31 8.32
C PHE A 130 3.75 7.59 8.07
N SER A 131 2.43 7.46 7.96
CA SER A 131 1.52 8.59 7.71
C SER A 131 0.32 8.54 8.64
N GLY A 132 0.26 9.47 9.58
CA GLY A 132 -0.93 9.68 10.41
C GLY A 132 -2.09 10.22 9.59
N VAL A 133 -3.26 9.58 9.68
CA VAL A 133 -4.47 10.04 9.04
C VAL A 133 -5.48 10.44 10.09
N TYR A 134 -5.78 11.73 10.15
CA TYR A 134 -6.76 12.30 11.06
C TYR A 134 -8.06 12.63 10.33
N GLY A 135 -9.16 11.98 10.75
CA GLY A 135 -10.51 12.23 10.24
C GLY A 135 -10.89 11.43 8.99
N ALA A 136 -11.92 10.60 9.11
CA ALA A 136 -12.35 9.65 8.08
C ALA A 136 -12.74 10.27 6.73
N SER A 137 -13.22 11.52 6.72
CA SER A 137 -13.60 12.24 5.50
C SER A 137 -12.45 13.00 4.84
N TYR A 138 -11.40 13.36 5.58
CA TYR A 138 -10.23 14.07 5.08
C TYR A 138 -9.10 13.17 4.57
N ALA A 139 -9.09 11.90 4.94
CA ALA A 139 -8.09 10.93 4.52
C ALA A 139 -7.90 10.89 2.99
N ILE A 140 -8.99 11.06 2.26
CA ILE A 140 -9.01 11.05 0.79
C ILE A 140 -8.23 12.23 0.18
N SER A 141 -8.17 13.38 0.86
CA SER A 141 -7.44 14.57 0.35
C SER A 141 -5.94 14.52 0.64
N VAL A 142 -5.53 13.83 1.71
CA VAL A 142 -4.11 13.73 2.12
C VAL A 142 -3.34 12.77 1.20
N CYS A 143 -3.95 11.66 0.80
CA CYS A 143 -3.33 10.73 -0.16
C CYS A 143 -2.91 11.41 -1.46
N SER A 144 -3.72 12.36 -1.96
CA SER A 144 -3.36 13.09 -3.19
C SER A 144 -2.10 13.95 -3.03
N LYS A 145 -1.81 14.46 -1.83
CA LYS A 145 -0.64 15.28 -1.55
C LYS A 145 0.62 14.44 -1.34
N ILE A 146 0.51 13.28 -0.70
CA ILE A 146 1.64 12.35 -0.53
C ILE A 146 2.12 11.83 -1.88
N PHE A 147 1.20 11.40 -2.75
CA PHE A 147 1.57 10.97 -4.10
C PHE A 147 2.18 12.09 -4.95
N GLN A 148 1.76 13.34 -4.74
CA GLN A 148 2.39 14.49 -5.39
C GLN A 148 3.80 14.78 -4.85
N SER A 149 4.07 14.53 -3.57
CA SER A 149 5.38 14.74 -2.97
C SER A 149 6.38 13.62 -3.28
N LEU A 150 5.91 12.42 -3.58
CA LEU A 150 6.73 11.29 -4.03
C LEU A 150 7.05 11.36 -5.54
N SER A 151 6.46 12.30 -6.27
CA SER A 151 6.58 12.42 -7.72
C SER A 151 7.26 13.71 -8.25
N PRO A 152 8.27 14.30 -7.64
CA PRO A 152 9.05 15.31 -8.35
C PRO A 152 10.12 14.59 -9.19
N GLY A 153 9.71 13.93 -10.28
CA GLY A 153 10.65 13.33 -11.24
C GLY A 153 10.33 11.96 -11.77
N VAL A 154 9.14 11.41 -11.49
CA VAL A 154 8.70 10.09 -11.97
C VAL A 154 7.43 10.21 -12.83
N ILE A 155 7.27 11.33 -13.54
CA ILE A 155 6.31 11.46 -14.64
C ILE A 155 7.07 11.76 -15.91
#